data_152f2fe3ec13b6705143dae98ecc28aa
#
_entry.id   152f2fe3ec13b6705143dae98ecc28aa
#
_cell.length_a   1.000
_cell.length_b   1.000
_cell.length_c   1.000
_cell.angle_alpha   90.00
_cell.angle_beta   90.00
_cell.angle_gamma   90.00
#
_symmetry.space_group_name_H-M   'P 1'
#
loop_
_entity.id
_entity.type
_entity.pdbx_description
1 polymer ?
#
loop_
_entity_poly.entity_id
_entity_poly.type
_entity_poly.pdbx_seq_one_letter_code
_entity_poly.pdbx_strand_id
1 'polypeptide(L)'
;MPRAEPQLFPRLRSQLRRLFSAGQRIDNEEMKTVAGASIWVDADACPNVIKVILYRAAERTGVNVTLVANQPLTTPRIPSLRSIQVASGFDVADNEIVKRVAPGDLVVTADIPLAAEVIAKGGDAVNPRGELYSADTIRGILGMRDFMDTMRASGNVGGGPPPLTLANRNAFAQHLDTWLARRIRS
;
A
#
# COMPACT_ATOMS: atom_id res chain seq x y z
N MET A 1 11.38 -12.62 -55.91
CA MET A 1 10.67 -13.71 -55.20
C MET A 1 10.16 -13.18 -53.87
N PRO A 2 8.87 -12.82 -53.75
CA PRO A 2 8.30 -12.43 -52.46
C PRO A 2 7.97 -13.66 -51.63
N ARG A 3 8.40 -13.66 -50.36
CA ARG A 3 8.09 -14.71 -49.40
C ARG A 3 6.64 -14.60 -48.98
N ALA A 4 5.88 -15.70 -49.11
CA ALA A 4 4.51 -15.84 -48.69
C ALA A 4 4.41 -15.80 -47.17
N GLU A 5 3.63 -14.87 -46.61
CA GLU A 5 3.19 -14.90 -45.22
C GLU A 5 2.14 -16.00 -45.02
N PRO A 6 2.19 -16.77 -43.93
CA PRO A 6 1.19 -17.76 -43.68
C PRO A 6 -0.12 -17.10 -43.26
N GLN A 7 -1.14 -17.31 -44.09
CA GLN A 7 -2.55 -16.92 -43.80
C GLN A 7 -3.10 -17.76 -42.65
N LEU A 8 -2.95 -17.28 -41.42
CA LEU A 8 -3.52 -17.95 -40.24
C LEU A 8 -4.98 -17.51 -40.02
N PHE A 9 -5.88 -18.41 -40.39
CA PHE A 9 -7.25 -18.62 -39.98
C PHE A 9 -8.20 -17.39 -39.76
N PRO A 10 -9.03 -17.06 -40.76
CA PRO A 10 -10.09 -16.04 -40.64
C PRO A 10 -11.15 -16.37 -39.59
N ARG A 11 -11.33 -17.64 -39.22
CA ARG A 11 -12.34 -18.06 -38.24
C ARG A 11 -12.01 -17.70 -36.79
N LEU A 12 -10.74 -17.55 -36.46
CA LEU A 12 -10.34 -17.18 -35.09
C LEU A 12 -10.59 -15.69 -34.81
N ARG A 13 -10.46 -14.82 -35.81
CA ARG A 13 -10.73 -13.39 -35.69
C ARG A 13 -12.21 -13.07 -35.47
N SER A 14 -13.12 -13.87 -36.03
CA SER A 14 -14.55 -13.64 -35.85
C SER A 14 -15.06 -14.14 -34.47
N GLN A 15 -14.43 -15.15 -33.91
CA GLN A 15 -14.77 -15.61 -32.55
C GLN A 15 -14.21 -14.64 -31.48
N LEU A 16 -13.01 -14.13 -31.68
CA LEU A 16 -12.46 -13.10 -30.78
C LEU A 16 -13.25 -11.79 -30.84
N ARG A 17 -13.74 -11.39 -32.03
CA ARG A 17 -14.61 -10.20 -32.13
C ARG A 17 -15.97 -10.39 -31.44
N ARG A 18 -16.52 -11.60 -31.39
CA ARG A 18 -17.77 -11.85 -30.64
C ARG A 18 -17.57 -11.85 -29.12
N LEU A 19 -16.38 -12.22 -28.63
CA LEU A 19 -16.03 -12.15 -27.22
C LEU A 19 -15.71 -10.69 -26.77
N PHE A 20 -15.24 -9.84 -27.71
CA PHE A 20 -14.97 -8.42 -27.41
C PHE A 20 -16.10 -7.47 -27.81
N SER A 21 -17.16 -7.96 -28.48
CA SER A 21 -18.31 -7.15 -28.94
C SER A 21 -19.52 -7.23 -27.99
N ALA A 22 -19.49 -8.10 -27.01
CA ALA A 22 -20.36 -7.95 -25.85
C ALA A 22 -19.69 -6.91 -24.95
N GLY A 23 -20.03 -5.64 -25.17
CA GLY A 23 -19.67 -4.53 -24.29
C GLY A 23 -20.34 -4.73 -22.93
N GLN A 24 -19.81 -5.65 -22.15
CA GLN A 24 -19.90 -5.53 -20.72
C GLN A 24 -19.02 -4.36 -20.34
N ARG A 25 -19.63 -3.21 -20.14
CA ARG A 25 -19.17 -2.27 -19.13
C ARG A 25 -18.97 -3.16 -17.90
N ILE A 26 -17.73 -3.45 -17.59
CA ILE A 26 -17.35 -3.93 -16.27
C ILE A 26 -17.67 -2.73 -15.40
N ASP A 27 -18.87 -2.76 -14.82
CA ASP A 27 -19.34 -1.70 -13.96
C ASP A 27 -18.30 -1.59 -12.84
N ASN A 28 -17.84 -0.38 -12.62
CA ASN A 28 -16.89 -0.01 -11.56
C ASN A 28 -17.41 -0.43 -10.17
N GLU A 29 -18.61 -0.97 -10.06
CA GLU A 29 -19.23 -1.51 -8.86
C GLU A 29 -18.89 -2.98 -8.60
N GLU A 30 -18.67 -3.83 -9.63
CA GLU A 30 -18.24 -5.22 -9.40
C GLU A 30 -16.77 -5.31 -8.96
N MET A 31 -15.91 -4.37 -9.36
CA MET A 31 -14.56 -4.25 -8.78
C MET A 31 -14.57 -3.70 -7.35
N LYS A 32 -15.65 -3.08 -6.91
CA LYS A 32 -15.86 -2.66 -5.52
C LYS A 32 -16.22 -3.81 -4.58
N THR A 33 -16.73 -4.91 -5.10
CA THR A 33 -17.19 -6.06 -4.29
C THR A 33 -16.07 -7.03 -3.92
N VAL A 34 -14.91 -6.99 -4.58
CA VAL A 34 -13.75 -7.83 -4.23
C VAL A 34 -12.73 -7.09 -3.36
N ALA A 35 -12.83 -5.76 -3.24
CA ALA A 35 -11.89 -4.94 -2.50
C ALA A 35 -12.57 -3.78 -1.78
N GLY A 36 -13.37 -4.10 -0.77
CA GLY A 36 -13.93 -3.08 0.12
C GLY A 36 -12.89 -2.29 0.91
N ALA A 37 -11.59 -2.60 0.79
CA ALA A 37 -10.53 -1.92 1.50
C ALA A 37 -9.29 -1.75 0.61
N SER A 38 -8.58 -0.64 0.80
CA SER A 38 -7.37 -0.27 0.07
C SER A 38 -6.15 -0.22 0.99
N ILE A 39 -4.96 -0.33 0.41
CA ILE A 39 -3.69 -0.17 1.11
C ILE A 39 -3.08 1.16 0.67
N TRP A 40 -2.83 2.03 1.63
CA TRP A 40 -2.13 3.30 1.45
C TRP A 40 -0.72 3.21 2.00
N VAL A 41 0.23 3.75 1.29
CA VAL A 41 1.66 3.64 1.66
C VAL A 41 2.28 5.02 1.66
N ASP A 42 2.80 5.42 2.80
CA ASP A 42 3.75 6.53 2.91
C ASP A 42 5.07 6.06 2.29
N ALA A 43 5.24 6.37 1.00
CA ALA A 43 6.24 5.72 0.17
C ALA A 43 7.64 6.35 0.31
N ASP A 44 7.75 7.58 0.79
CA ASP A 44 9.04 8.23 1.03
C ASP A 44 9.78 7.56 2.20
N ALA A 45 9.05 7.18 3.24
CA ALA A 45 9.59 6.50 4.41
C ALA A 45 9.58 4.96 4.31
N CYS A 46 8.92 4.38 3.29
CA CYS A 46 8.77 2.94 3.15
C CYS A 46 9.99 2.30 2.44
N PRO A 47 10.69 1.34 3.06
CA PRO A 47 11.82 0.65 2.43
C PRO A 47 11.42 -0.12 1.18
N ASN A 48 12.30 -0.17 0.16
CA ASN A 48 12.04 -0.84 -1.11
C ASN A 48 11.67 -2.32 -0.94
N VAL A 49 12.29 -3.02 0.01
CA VAL A 49 11.99 -4.44 0.28
C VAL A 49 10.55 -4.65 0.76
N ILE A 50 9.98 -3.67 1.46
CA ILE A 50 8.57 -3.70 1.89
C ILE A 50 7.65 -3.35 0.71
N LYS A 51 8.02 -2.37 -0.12
CA LYS A 51 7.29 -2.06 -1.36
C LYS A 51 7.17 -3.29 -2.26
N VAL A 52 8.23 -4.09 -2.40
CA VAL A 52 8.20 -5.34 -3.18
C VAL A 52 7.19 -6.35 -2.61
N ILE A 53 7.07 -6.47 -1.29
CA ILE A 53 6.06 -7.34 -0.65
C ILE A 53 4.65 -6.85 -1.01
N LEU A 54 4.42 -5.53 -0.96
CA LEU A 54 3.14 -4.91 -1.31
C LEU A 54 2.80 -5.09 -2.80
N TYR A 55 3.78 -4.97 -3.70
CA TYR A 55 3.59 -5.21 -5.14
C TYR A 55 3.14 -6.65 -5.43
N ARG A 56 3.81 -7.63 -4.79
CA ARG A 56 3.42 -9.05 -4.91
C ARG A 56 2.02 -9.31 -4.34
N ALA A 57 1.66 -8.66 -3.25
CA ALA A 57 0.32 -8.75 -2.69
C ALA A 57 -0.73 -8.18 -3.64
N ALA A 58 -0.49 -6.99 -4.22
CA ALA A 58 -1.36 -6.37 -5.22
C ALA A 58 -1.56 -7.26 -6.45
N GLU A 59 -0.47 -7.84 -6.99
CA GLU A 59 -0.51 -8.74 -8.13
C GLU A 59 -1.28 -10.03 -7.84
N ARG A 60 -1.06 -10.62 -6.67
CA ARG A 60 -1.67 -11.91 -6.26
C ARG A 60 -3.14 -11.79 -5.91
N THR A 61 -3.55 -10.70 -5.26
CA THR A 61 -4.89 -10.57 -4.66
C THR A 61 -5.78 -9.56 -5.35
N GLY A 62 -5.22 -8.69 -6.20
CA GLY A 62 -5.95 -7.58 -6.81
C GLY A 62 -6.29 -6.46 -5.83
N VAL A 63 -5.81 -6.49 -4.58
CA VAL A 63 -6.03 -5.40 -3.63
C VAL A 63 -5.43 -4.10 -4.15
N ASN A 64 -6.18 -3.00 -4.03
CA ASN A 64 -5.69 -1.69 -4.43
C ASN A 64 -4.57 -1.23 -3.49
N VAL A 65 -3.40 -0.96 -4.06
CA VAL A 65 -2.26 -0.38 -3.33
C VAL A 65 -1.93 0.97 -3.93
N THR A 66 -1.95 2.01 -3.12
CA THR A 66 -1.62 3.38 -3.53
C THR A 66 -0.41 3.88 -2.75
N LEU A 67 0.66 4.18 -3.47
CA LEU A 67 1.87 4.78 -2.95
C LEU A 67 1.75 6.30 -3.01
N VAL A 68 1.93 6.98 -1.90
CA VAL A 68 1.95 8.45 -1.84
C VAL A 68 3.37 8.91 -1.54
N ALA A 69 3.92 9.81 -2.34
CA ALA A 69 5.30 10.27 -2.22
C ALA A 69 5.48 11.71 -2.71
N ASN A 70 6.49 12.39 -2.18
CA ASN A 70 6.93 13.70 -2.63
C ASN A 70 7.74 13.62 -3.94
N GLN A 71 8.34 12.47 -4.21
CA GLN A 71 9.20 12.22 -5.38
C GLN A 71 8.50 11.30 -6.39
N PRO A 72 8.83 11.44 -7.69
CA PRO A 72 8.34 10.51 -8.69
C PRO A 72 8.77 9.07 -8.36
N LEU A 73 7.84 8.15 -8.36
CA LEU A 73 8.11 6.74 -8.11
C LEU A 73 8.03 5.93 -9.40
N THR A 74 9.05 5.13 -9.67
CA THR A 74 8.97 4.09 -10.70
C THR A 74 8.33 2.84 -10.08
N THR A 75 7.14 2.48 -10.57
CA THR A 75 6.37 1.33 -10.09
C THR A 75 6.18 0.30 -11.19
N PRO A 76 6.09 -1.01 -10.86
CA PRO A 76 5.73 -2.02 -11.84
C PRO A 76 4.30 -1.79 -12.37
N ARG A 77 4.04 -2.29 -13.58
CA ARG A 77 2.73 -2.19 -14.22
C ARG A 77 1.78 -3.27 -13.68
N ILE A 78 1.20 -3.02 -12.52
CA ILE A 78 0.20 -3.89 -11.88
C ILE A 78 -1.13 -3.12 -11.88
N PRO A 79 -2.25 -3.69 -12.38
CA PRO A 79 -3.53 -2.97 -12.50
C PRO A 79 -4.05 -2.36 -11.20
N SER A 80 -3.82 -3.03 -10.07
CA SER A 80 -4.24 -2.60 -8.73
C SER A 80 -3.20 -1.72 -8.00
N LEU A 81 -2.08 -1.38 -8.65
CA LEU A 81 -1.03 -0.54 -8.08
C LEU A 81 -1.07 0.86 -8.68
N ARG A 82 -1.07 1.87 -7.84
CA ARG A 82 -1.06 3.29 -8.22
C ARG A 82 -0.02 4.06 -7.43
N SER A 83 0.41 5.19 -7.96
CA SER A 83 1.23 6.17 -7.25
C SER A 83 0.62 7.55 -7.38
N ILE A 84 0.65 8.29 -6.29
CA ILE A 84 0.25 9.70 -6.22
C ILE A 84 1.49 10.49 -5.83
N GLN A 85 1.90 11.38 -6.71
CA GLN A 85 2.93 12.34 -6.37
C GLN A 85 2.28 13.59 -5.76
N VAL A 86 2.75 14.00 -4.60
CA VAL A 86 2.34 15.23 -3.93
C VAL A 86 3.45 16.26 -3.96
N ALA A 87 3.12 17.52 -3.68
CA ALA A 87 4.12 18.58 -3.56
C ALA A 87 5.06 18.30 -2.38
N SER A 88 6.31 18.75 -2.49
CA SER A 88 7.24 18.71 -1.36
C SER A 88 6.76 19.63 -0.24
N GLY A 89 6.79 19.13 0.97
CA GLY A 89 6.36 19.87 2.15
C GLY A 89 6.17 18.95 3.35
N PHE A 90 6.20 19.53 4.53
CA PHE A 90 5.96 18.81 5.77
C PHE A 90 4.49 18.32 5.78
N ASP A 91 4.26 17.08 6.13
CA ASP A 91 2.96 16.40 6.25
C ASP A 91 2.07 16.42 4.98
N VAL A 92 2.56 16.80 3.80
CA VAL A 92 1.73 16.85 2.58
C VAL A 92 1.27 15.45 2.16
N ALA A 93 2.18 14.47 2.19
CA ALA A 93 1.86 13.09 1.89
C ALA A 93 0.91 12.49 2.94
N ASP A 94 1.15 12.77 4.22
CA ASP A 94 0.33 12.31 5.33
C ASP A 94 -1.10 12.85 5.24
N ASN A 95 -1.24 14.15 5.01
CA ASN A 95 -2.53 14.80 4.81
C ASN A 95 -3.30 14.21 3.60
N GLU A 96 -2.60 13.87 2.53
CA GLU A 96 -3.23 13.23 1.36
C GLU A 96 -3.72 11.82 1.68
N ILE A 97 -2.96 11.05 2.46
CA ILE A 97 -3.37 9.73 2.94
C ILE A 97 -4.58 9.87 3.87
N VAL A 98 -4.51 10.72 4.89
CA VAL A 98 -5.60 10.94 5.85
C VAL A 98 -6.89 11.37 5.16
N LYS A 99 -6.80 12.23 4.14
CA LYS A 99 -7.96 12.68 3.37
C LYS A 99 -8.68 11.54 2.65
N ARG A 100 -7.93 10.52 2.19
CA ARG A 100 -8.44 9.44 1.34
C ARG A 100 -8.76 8.16 2.08
N VAL A 101 -8.12 7.92 3.21
CA VAL A 101 -8.31 6.70 3.99
C VAL A 101 -9.75 6.57 4.46
N ALA A 102 -10.30 5.37 4.31
CA ALA A 102 -11.64 4.99 4.74
C ALA A 102 -11.58 3.93 5.86
N PRO A 103 -12.65 3.77 6.65
CA PRO A 103 -12.72 2.70 7.63
C PRO A 103 -12.43 1.33 6.99
N GLY A 104 -11.53 0.58 7.61
CA GLY A 104 -11.11 -0.73 7.13
C GLY A 104 -9.93 -0.74 6.14
N ASP A 105 -9.47 0.41 5.67
CA ASP A 105 -8.22 0.51 4.89
C ASP A 105 -7.00 0.21 5.77
N LEU A 106 -5.90 -0.20 5.13
CA LEU A 106 -4.60 -0.37 5.77
C LEU A 106 -3.66 0.77 5.35
N VAL A 107 -2.98 1.37 6.31
CA VAL A 107 -1.91 2.34 6.04
C VAL A 107 -0.57 1.79 6.49
N VAL A 108 0.41 1.85 5.59
CA VAL A 108 1.80 1.47 5.88
C VAL A 108 2.61 2.74 6.10
N THR A 109 2.99 3.00 7.34
CA THR A 109 3.77 4.18 7.71
C THR A 109 4.61 3.94 8.98
N ALA A 110 5.73 4.64 9.10
CA ALA A 110 6.50 4.73 10.33
C ALA A 110 6.15 6.00 11.14
N ASP A 111 5.30 6.86 10.60
CA ASP A 111 4.88 8.08 11.26
C ASP A 111 3.76 7.81 12.26
N ILE A 112 4.02 8.13 13.54
CA ILE A 112 3.08 7.84 14.64
C ILE A 112 1.85 8.77 14.61
N PRO A 113 1.98 10.09 14.41
CA PRO A 113 0.86 10.98 14.18
C PRO A 113 -0.07 10.51 13.05
N LEU A 114 0.47 10.16 11.88
CA LEU A 114 -0.33 9.62 10.78
C LEU A 114 -1.05 8.33 11.18
N ALA A 115 -0.36 7.40 11.83
CA ALA A 115 -0.97 6.16 12.32
C ALA A 115 -2.13 6.43 13.30
N ALA A 116 -1.98 7.42 14.18
CA ALA A 116 -3.03 7.82 15.13
C ALA A 116 -4.27 8.34 14.41
N GLU A 117 -4.11 9.19 13.40
CA GLU A 117 -5.23 9.73 12.63
C GLU A 117 -5.96 8.64 11.83
N VAL A 118 -5.21 7.70 11.24
CA VAL A 118 -5.76 6.54 10.51
C VAL A 118 -6.64 5.69 11.45
N ILE A 119 -6.14 5.36 12.63
CA ILE A 119 -6.89 4.55 13.60
C ILE A 119 -8.13 5.30 14.09
N ALA A 120 -8.03 6.60 14.33
CA ALA A 120 -9.18 7.44 14.71
C ALA A 120 -10.28 7.42 13.63
N LYS A 121 -9.93 7.20 12.35
CA LYS A 121 -10.86 7.06 11.24
C LYS A 121 -11.36 5.62 11.03
N GLY A 122 -10.96 4.67 11.86
CA GLY A 122 -11.35 3.26 11.75
C GLY A 122 -10.54 2.46 10.71
N GLY A 123 -9.41 2.99 10.26
CA GLY A 123 -8.43 2.25 9.48
C GLY A 123 -7.48 1.45 10.35
N ASP A 124 -6.72 0.55 9.72
CA ASP A 124 -5.62 -0.18 10.34
C ASP A 124 -4.29 0.49 9.95
N ALA A 125 -3.30 0.47 10.84
CA ALA A 125 -1.98 0.98 10.55
C ALA A 125 -0.89 -0.01 10.96
N VAL A 126 0.15 -0.14 10.12
CA VAL A 126 1.30 -1.02 10.33
C VAL A 126 2.59 -0.31 9.94
N ASN A 127 3.66 -0.51 10.73
CA ASN A 127 4.96 0.03 10.33
C ASN A 127 5.71 -0.94 9.38
N PRO A 128 6.75 -0.48 8.69
CA PRO A 128 7.54 -1.33 7.81
C PRO A 128 8.27 -2.50 8.51
N ARG A 129 8.32 -2.51 9.84
CA ARG A 129 8.90 -3.60 10.64
C ARG A 129 7.87 -4.69 10.96
N GLY A 130 6.61 -4.50 10.58
CA GLY A 130 5.53 -5.44 10.84
C GLY A 130 4.85 -5.27 12.19
N GLU A 131 5.02 -4.15 12.85
CA GLU A 131 4.33 -3.86 14.09
C GLU A 131 3.01 -3.15 13.79
N LEU A 132 1.91 -3.71 14.29
CA LEU A 132 0.58 -3.10 14.17
C LEU A 132 0.42 -2.00 15.21
N TYR A 133 -0.13 -0.89 14.76
CA TYR A 133 -0.55 0.17 15.66
C TYR A 133 -1.97 -0.09 16.17
N SER A 134 -2.20 0.21 17.44
CA SER A 134 -3.52 0.24 18.06
C SER A 134 -3.67 1.55 18.87
N ALA A 135 -4.89 1.91 19.23
CA ALA A 135 -5.11 3.10 20.05
C ALA A 135 -4.32 3.06 21.36
N ASP A 136 -4.15 1.87 21.95
CA ASP A 136 -3.40 1.71 23.21
C ASP A 136 -1.89 1.79 22.99
N THR A 137 -1.36 1.12 21.95
CA THR A 137 0.08 1.16 21.63
C THR A 137 0.51 2.56 21.20
N ILE A 138 -0.30 3.28 20.44
CA ILE A 138 0.01 4.66 19.99
C ILE A 138 0.17 5.59 21.18
N ARG A 139 -0.73 5.54 22.16
CA ARG A 139 -0.61 6.39 23.37
C ARG A 139 0.68 6.12 24.12
N GLY A 140 1.06 4.84 24.26
CA GLY A 140 2.33 4.45 24.87
C GLY A 140 3.55 4.93 24.08
N ILE A 141 3.52 4.81 22.73
CA ILE A 141 4.60 5.23 21.86
C ILE A 141 4.76 6.75 21.84
N LEU A 142 3.65 7.53 21.80
CA LEU A 142 3.70 8.99 21.86
C LEU A 142 4.32 9.46 23.17
N GLY A 143 3.91 8.90 24.31
CA GLY A 143 4.52 9.21 25.59
C GLY A 143 6.01 8.87 25.65
N MET A 144 6.42 7.74 25.09
CA MET A 144 7.82 7.34 24.99
C MET A 144 8.61 8.26 24.03
N ARG A 145 8.00 8.67 22.90
CA ARG A 145 8.63 9.59 21.95
C ARG A 145 8.92 10.94 22.61
N ASP A 146 7.94 11.50 23.30
CA ASP A 146 8.11 12.78 24.02
C ASP A 146 9.21 12.66 25.07
N PHE A 147 9.26 11.55 25.80
CA PHE A 147 10.34 11.26 26.76
C PHE A 147 11.69 11.16 26.08
N MET A 148 11.80 10.41 24.98
CA MET A 148 13.06 10.24 24.23
C MET A 148 13.54 11.54 23.56
N ASP A 149 12.63 12.38 23.09
CA ASP A 149 12.97 13.70 22.54
C ASP A 149 13.50 14.63 23.63
N THR A 150 12.94 14.58 24.82
CA THR A 150 13.46 15.27 25.99
C THR A 150 14.87 14.78 26.35
N MET A 151 15.12 13.48 26.31
CA MET A 151 16.43 12.87 26.57
C MET A 151 17.47 13.21 25.49
N ARG A 152 17.06 13.27 24.19
CA ARG A 152 17.96 13.72 23.11
C ARG A 152 18.34 15.19 23.24
N ALA A 153 17.40 16.04 23.63
CA ALA A 153 17.67 17.45 23.90
C ALA A 153 18.71 17.61 25.02
N SER A 154 18.82 16.65 25.92
CA SER A 154 19.87 16.61 26.97
C SER A 154 21.20 15.99 26.54
N GLY A 155 21.37 15.60 25.26
CA GLY A 155 22.60 15.07 24.68
C GLY A 155 22.90 13.58 24.94
N ASN A 156 21.99 12.81 25.48
CA ASN A 156 22.23 11.46 25.98
C ASN A 156 21.86 10.29 25.06
N VAL A 157 21.36 10.53 23.84
CA VAL A 157 20.96 9.43 22.92
C VAL A 157 21.42 9.73 21.50
N GLY A 158 22.33 8.93 21.00
CA GLY A 158 22.79 8.92 19.62
C GLY A 158 22.43 7.61 18.92
N GLY A 159 21.97 7.68 17.67
CA GLY A 159 21.75 6.53 16.80
C GLY A 159 20.38 6.57 16.10
N GLY A 160 20.38 6.38 14.76
CA GLY A 160 19.14 6.16 13.99
C GLY A 160 18.55 4.77 14.23
N PRO A 161 17.35 4.49 13.71
CA PRO A 161 16.74 3.16 13.84
C PRO A 161 17.64 2.09 13.18
N PRO A 162 17.75 0.88 13.79
CA PRO A 162 18.58 -0.19 13.23
C PRO A 162 18.06 -0.62 11.84
N PRO A 163 18.91 -1.23 10.99
CA PRO A 163 18.50 -1.74 9.69
C PRO A 163 17.34 -2.73 9.78
N LEU A 164 16.55 -2.82 8.69
CA LEU A 164 15.44 -3.76 8.59
C LEU A 164 15.97 -5.20 8.51
N THR A 165 15.54 -6.05 9.42
CA THR A 165 15.94 -7.47 9.48
C THR A 165 15.04 -8.37 8.64
N LEU A 166 15.46 -9.62 8.39
CA LEU A 166 14.61 -10.63 7.78
C LEU A 166 13.37 -10.92 8.65
N ALA A 167 13.51 -10.94 9.96
CA ALA A 167 12.40 -11.12 10.90
C ALA A 167 11.34 -10.00 10.74
N ASN A 168 11.77 -8.74 10.59
CA ASN A 168 10.85 -7.63 10.35
C ASN A 168 10.07 -7.83 9.03
N ARG A 169 10.75 -8.23 7.95
CA ARG A 169 10.09 -8.48 6.66
C ARG A 169 9.07 -9.60 6.75
N ASN A 170 9.40 -10.67 7.47
CA ASN A 170 8.50 -11.80 7.68
C ASN A 170 7.29 -11.40 8.53
N ALA A 171 7.50 -10.63 9.60
CA ALA A 171 6.42 -10.09 10.43
C ALA A 171 5.47 -9.19 9.62
N PHE A 172 6.03 -8.30 8.80
CA PHE A 172 5.24 -7.45 7.90
C PHE A 172 4.40 -8.28 6.92
N ALA A 173 5.02 -9.26 6.24
CA ALA A 173 4.33 -10.12 5.29
C ALA A 173 3.21 -10.92 5.96
N GLN A 174 3.44 -11.45 7.15
CA GLN A 174 2.45 -12.22 7.92
C GLN A 174 1.25 -11.34 8.33
N HIS A 175 1.49 -10.11 8.80
CA HIS A 175 0.42 -9.20 9.15
C HIS A 175 -0.38 -8.77 7.93
N LEU A 176 0.30 -8.47 6.82
CA LEU A 176 -0.35 -8.16 5.55
C LEU A 176 -1.24 -9.31 5.06
N ASP A 177 -0.73 -10.54 5.07
CA ASP A 177 -1.51 -11.73 4.67
C ASP A 177 -2.71 -11.96 5.59
N THR A 178 -2.56 -11.75 6.89
CA THR A 178 -3.66 -11.84 7.86
C THR A 178 -4.73 -10.78 7.60
N TRP A 179 -4.31 -9.54 7.31
CA TRP A 179 -5.22 -8.45 6.99
C TRP A 179 -5.98 -8.74 5.69
N LEU A 180 -5.27 -9.17 4.63
CA LEU A 180 -5.86 -9.55 3.35
C LEU A 180 -6.87 -10.70 3.50
N ALA A 181 -6.53 -11.74 4.27
CA ALA A 181 -7.40 -12.90 4.47
C ALA A 181 -8.74 -12.54 5.13
N ARG A 182 -8.77 -11.54 6.00
CA ARG A 182 -10.00 -11.04 6.63
C ARG A 182 -10.91 -10.34 5.60
N ARG A 183 -10.33 -9.69 4.58
CA ARG A 183 -11.05 -8.91 3.56
C ARG A 183 -11.54 -9.73 2.38
N ILE A 184 -10.85 -10.82 2.04
CA ILE A 184 -11.29 -11.75 0.98
C ILE A 184 -12.48 -12.61 1.42
N ARG A 185 -12.71 -12.75 2.73
CA ARG A 185 -13.79 -13.57 3.29
C ARG A 185 -15.06 -12.77 3.60
N SER A 186 -15.04 -11.47 3.44
CA SER A 186 -16.20 -10.57 3.63
C SER A 186 -16.86 -10.29 2.29
#